data_f73e96f34d505f9ed29b0c91867f13fc
#
_entry.id   f73e96f34d505f9ed29b0c91867f13fc
#
_cell.length_a   1.000
_cell.length_b   1.000
_cell.length_c   1.000
_cell.angle_alpha   90.00
_cell.angle_beta   90.00
_cell.angle_gamma   90.00
#
_symmetry.space_group_name_H-M   'P 1'
#
loop_
_entity.id
_entity.type
_entity.pdbx_description
1 polymer ?
#
loop_
_entity_poly.entity_id
_entity_poly.type
_entity_poly.pdbx_seq_one_letter_code
_entity_poly.pdbx_strand_id
1 'polypeptide(L)'
;MLAAVAVGGALGAPARYGLAQAVHAGAGTFPWATFWTNLSGSFVLGVVVVVVARRFPSDRYLRPFLATGFLGAYTTYSTFAVETVVLARDGHVALACAYAAASLAAGLAAAAAGIALGRRAISRR
;
A
#
# COMPACT_ATOMS: atom_id res chain seq x y z
N MET A 1 -16.47 -15.28 -2.28
CA MET A 1 -15.63 -14.34 -1.55
C MET A 1 -14.15 -14.68 -1.65
N LEU A 2 -13.70 -15.89 -1.30
CA LEU A 2 -12.29 -16.30 -1.42
C LEU A 2 -11.76 -16.21 -2.86
N ALA A 3 -12.54 -16.57 -3.86
CA ALA A 3 -12.15 -16.43 -5.26
C ALA A 3 -11.88 -14.95 -5.66
N ALA A 4 -12.70 -14.02 -5.18
CA ALA A 4 -12.48 -12.59 -5.42
C ALA A 4 -11.16 -12.11 -4.81
N VAL A 5 -10.84 -12.54 -3.59
CA VAL A 5 -9.56 -12.24 -2.93
C VAL A 5 -8.40 -12.86 -3.70
N ALA A 6 -8.52 -14.13 -4.12
CA ALA A 6 -7.48 -14.83 -4.87
C ALA A 6 -7.18 -14.16 -6.22
N VAL A 7 -8.20 -13.78 -6.97
CA VAL A 7 -8.03 -13.07 -8.26
C VAL A 7 -7.42 -11.67 -8.02
N GLY A 8 -7.90 -10.93 -7.02
CA GLY A 8 -7.32 -9.64 -6.65
C GLY A 8 -5.83 -9.78 -6.27
N GLY A 9 -5.48 -10.78 -5.46
CA GLY A 9 -4.11 -11.07 -5.06
C GLY A 9 -3.21 -11.45 -6.24
N ALA A 10 -3.73 -12.28 -7.16
CA ALA A 10 -3.03 -12.67 -8.38
C ALA A 10 -2.68 -11.48 -9.30
N LEU A 11 -3.42 -10.39 -9.20
CA LEU A 11 -3.13 -9.13 -9.92
C LEU A 11 -2.26 -8.18 -9.09
N GLY A 12 -2.47 -8.09 -7.79
CA GLY A 12 -1.75 -7.19 -6.90
C GLY A 12 -0.27 -7.55 -6.72
N ALA A 13 0.05 -8.84 -6.60
CA ALA A 13 1.43 -9.30 -6.44
C ALA A 13 2.33 -8.99 -7.65
N PRO A 14 1.92 -9.26 -8.91
CA PRO A 14 2.69 -8.83 -10.08
C PRO A 14 2.83 -7.32 -10.19
N ALA A 15 1.81 -6.54 -9.82
CA ALA A 15 1.88 -5.08 -9.82
C ALA A 15 2.95 -4.58 -8.85
N ARG A 16 3.04 -5.15 -7.63
CA ARG A 16 4.12 -4.87 -6.68
C ARG A 16 5.49 -5.25 -7.25
N TYR A 17 5.60 -6.43 -7.83
CA TYR A 17 6.85 -6.88 -8.44
C TYR A 17 7.31 -5.94 -9.56
N GLY A 18 6.40 -5.53 -10.43
CA GLY A 18 6.69 -4.57 -11.51
C GLY A 18 7.21 -3.24 -10.99
N LEU A 19 6.61 -2.70 -9.91
CA LEU A 19 7.10 -1.48 -9.29
C LEU A 19 8.49 -1.67 -8.65
N ALA A 20 8.72 -2.81 -8.00
CA ALA A 20 10.03 -3.14 -7.44
C ALA A 20 11.12 -3.24 -8.51
N GLN A 21 10.79 -3.71 -9.71
CA GLN A 21 11.73 -3.74 -10.84
C GLN A 21 11.97 -2.36 -11.46
N ALA A 22 10.96 -1.48 -11.45
CA ALA A 22 11.08 -0.14 -12.00
C ALA A 22 11.86 0.82 -11.09
N VAL A 23 11.82 0.60 -9.76
CA VAL A 23 12.46 1.45 -8.76
C VAL A 23 13.61 0.68 -8.11
N HIS A 24 14.83 0.89 -8.63
CA HIS A 24 16.02 0.26 -8.07
C HIS A 24 16.56 1.10 -6.91
N ALA A 25 16.84 0.43 -5.79
CA ALA A 25 17.57 1.00 -4.66
C ALA A 25 18.84 0.18 -4.42
N GLY A 26 19.99 0.85 -4.28
CA GLY A 26 21.25 0.20 -3.92
C GLY A 26 21.25 -0.27 -2.47
N ALA A 27 22.11 -1.23 -2.13
CA ALA A 27 22.30 -1.66 -0.75
C ALA A 27 22.72 -0.45 0.14
N GLY A 28 22.16 -0.37 1.34
CA GLY A 28 22.44 0.72 2.28
C GLY A 28 21.80 2.06 1.92
N THR A 29 20.87 2.10 0.96
CA THR A 29 20.10 3.29 0.57
C THR A 29 18.66 3.18 1.04
N PHE A 30 17.90 4.31 0.97
CA PHE A 30 16.48 4.33 1.31
C PHE A 30 15.69 3.38 0.39
N PRO A 31 14.84 2.49 0.95
CA PRO A 31 14.09 1.49 0.16
C PRO A 31 12.90 2.12 -0.58
N TRP A 32 13.15 2.87 -1.62
CA TRP A 32 12.14 3.64 -2.36
C TRP A 32 11.04 2.77 -2.97
N ALA A 33 11.36 1.57 -3.46
CA ALA A 33 10.37 0.69 -4.07
C ALA A 33 9.27 0.30 -3.07
N THR A 34 9.65 -0.17 -1.89
CA THR A 34 8.71 -0.54 -0.81
C THR A 34 7.98 0.68 -0.28
N PHE A 35 8.68 1.81 -0.12
CA PHE A 35 8.08 3.07 0.32
C PHE A 35 6.95 3.50 -0.62
N TRP A 36 7.19 3.59 -1.92
CA TRP A 36 6.17 4.00 -2.90
C TRP A 36 5.04 2.98 -3.05
N THR A 37 5.35 1.69 -2.97
CA THR A 37 4.35 0.62 -2.98
C THR A 37 3.36 0.79 -1.83
N ASN A 38 3.85 0.94 -0.61
CA ASN A 38 3.01 1.09 0.57
C ASN A 38 2.29 2.44 0.60
N LEU A 39 2.94 3.52 0.17
CA LEU A 39 2.36 4.85 0.12
C LEU A 39 1.19 4.92 -0.88
N SER A 40 1.43 4.47 -2.12
CA SER A 40 0.39 4.45 -3.15
C SER A 40 -0.74 3.49 -2.80
N GLY A 41 -0.41 2.32 -2.25
CA GLY A 41 -1.40 1.35 -1.78
C GLY A 41 -2.27 1.90 -0.65
N SER A 42 -1.70 2.61 0.31
CA SER A 42 -2.44 3.25 1.41
C SER A 42 -3.39 4.34 0.90
N PHE A 43 -2.94 5.16 -0.04
CA PHE A 43 -3.78 6.17 -0.68
C PHE A 43 -4.98 5.54 -1.41
N VAL A 44 -4.71 4.56 -2.27
CA VAL A 44 -5.75 3.87 -3.04
C VAL A 44 -6.71 3.14 -2.10
N LEU A 45 -6.21 2.50 -1.05
CA LEU A 45 -7.05 1.85 -0.04
C LEU A 45 -8.02 2.84 0.62
N GLY A 46 -7.54 4.04 0.97
CA GLY A 46 -8.37 5.10 1.53
C GLY A 46 -9.52 5.50 0.60
N VAL A 47 -9.24 5.65 -0.70
CA VAL A 47 -10.27 5.91 -1.73
C VAL A 47 -11.25 4.75 -1.86
N VAL A 48 -10.73 3.52 -2.01
CA VAL A 48 -11.52 2.31 -2.25
C VAL A 48 -12.50 2.06 -1.11
N VAL A 49 -12.06 2.16 0.14
CA VAL A 49 -12.92 1.91 1.31
C VAL A 49 -14.12 2.84 1.31
N VAL A 50 -13.93 4.12 1.02
CA VAL A 50 -15.03 5.11 1.01
C VAL A 50 -15.94 4.92 -0.21
N VAL A 51 -15.35 4.77 -1.39
CA VAL A 51 -16.12 4.66 -2.64
C VAL A 51 -16.95 3.37 -2.66
N VAL A 52 -16.33 2.25 -2.32
CA VAL A 52 -17.05 0.96 -2.31
C VAL A 52 -18.17 0.95 -1.29
N ALA A 53 -17.91 1.44 -0.06
CA ALA A 53 -18.93 1.45 0.98
C ALA A 53 -20.16 2.30 0.64
N ARG A 54 -19.97 3.39 -0.13
CA ARG A 54 -21.07 4.32 -0.43
C ARG A 54 -21.72 4.11 -1.80
N ARG A 55 -20.95 3.66 -2.80
CA ARG A 55 -21.46 3.47 -4.17
C ARG A 55 -21.93 2.06 -4.45
N PHE A 56 -21.39 1.09 -3.75
CA PHE A 56 -21.66 -0.33 -3.98
C PHE A 56 -21.95 -1.06 -2.66
N PRO A 57 -22.91 -0.56 -1.82
CA PRO A 57 -23.15 -1.11 -0.50
C PRO A 57 -23.64 -2.57 -0.53
N SER A 58 -24.29 -2.97 -1.61
CA SER A 58 -24.82 -4.33 -1.81
C SER A 58 -23.81 -5.28 -2.47
N ASP A 59 -22.68 -4.78 -2.97
CA ASP A 59 -21.67 -5.61 -3.62
C ASP A 59 -20.74 -6.23 -2.57
N ARG A 60 -20.89 -7.53 -2.37
CA ARG A 60 -20.12 -8.29 -1.40
C ARG A 60 -18.76 -8.77 -1.92
N TYR A 61 -18.46 -8.60 -3.21
CA TYR A 61 -17.23 -9.09 -3.84
C TYR A 61 -16.21 -7.99 -4.11
N LEU A 62 -16.65 -6.77 -4.41
CA LEU A 62 -15.79 -5.67 -4.82
C LEU A 62 -14.80 -5.25 -3.73
N ARG A 63 -15.25 -5.17 -2.47
CA ARG A 63 -14.37 -4.84 -1.34
C ARG A 63 -13.35 -5.94 -1.06
N PRO A 64 -13.71 -7.23 -0.96
CA PRO A 64 -12.73 -8.32 -0.85
C PRO A 64 -11.75 -8.37 -2.02
N PHE A 65 -12.20 -8.16 -3.24
CA PHE A 65 -11.35 -8.14 -4.42
C PHE A 65 -10.31 -7.01 -4.38
N LEU A 66 -10.76 -5.76 -4.21
CA LEU A 66 -9.89 -4.59 -4.27
C LEU A 66 -9.05 -4.42 -3.00
N ALA A 67 -9.69 -4.39 -1.83
CA ALA A 67 -8.99 -4.06 -0.58
C ALA A 67 -8.19 -5.25 -0.05
N THR A 68 -8.80 -6.42 0.11
CA THR A 68 -8.12 -7.58 0.70
C THR A 68 -7.25 -8.30 -0.32
N GLY A 69 -7.74 -8.52 -1.54
CA GLY A 69 -7.01 -9.21 -2.59
C GLY A 69 -5.93 -8.33 -3.21
N PHE A 70 -6.34 -7.38 -4.04
CA PHE A 70 -5.39 -6.58 -4.82
C PHE A 70 -4.46 -5.75 -3.93
N LEU A 71 -5.00 -4.86 -3.10
CA LEU A 71 -4.18 -3.98 -2.25
C LEU A 71 -3.45 -4.74 -1.16
N GLY A 72 -4.04 -5.80 -0.60
CA GLY A 72 -3.39 -6.67 0.37
C GLY A 72 -2.17 -7.40 -0.19
N ALA A 73 -2.20 -7.79 -1.48
CA ALA A 73 -1.05 -8.39 -2.17
C ALA A 73 -0.07 -7.35 -2.74
N TYR A 74 -0.56 -6.16 -3.09
CA TYR A 74 0.25 -5.06 -3.60
C TYR A 74 1.12 -4.43 -2.50
N THR A 75 0.55 -4.11 -1.32
CA THR A 75 1.31 -3.58 -0.17
C THR A 75 2.07 -4.67 0.56
N THR A 76 3.09 -4.29 1.34
CA THR A 76 3.88 -5.26 2.09
C THR A 76 4.40 -4.69 3.42
N TYR A 77 4.03 -5.35 4.50
CA TYR A 77 4.62 -5.08 5.81
C TYR A 77 5.90 -5.89 6.04
N SER A 78 5.94 -7.14 5.58
CA SER A 78 7.09 -8.04 5.79
C SER A 78 8.36 -7.51 5.13
N THR A 79 8.30 -7.06 3.89
CA THR A 79 9.44 -6.46 3.19
C THR A 79 9.92 -5.20 3.91
N PHE A 80 9.00 -4.32 4.32
CA PHE A 80 9.31 -3.14 5.12
C PHE A 80 10.04 -3.47 6.43
N ALA A 81 9.56 -4.48 7.16
CA ALA A 81 10.19 -4.90 8.41
C ALA A 81 11.59 -5.48 8.19
N VAL A 82 11.76 -6.34 7.18
CA VAL A 82 13.07 -6.92 6.83
C VAL A 82 14.06 -5.85 6.42
N GLU A 83 13.68 -4.94 5.53
CA GLU A 83 14.54 -3.84 5.06
C GLU A 83 14.97 -2.93 6.22
N THR A 84 14.07 -2.62 7.15
CA THR A 84 14.38 -1.82 8.34
C THR A 84 15.43 -2.52 9.21
N VAL A 85 15.27 -3.82 9.44
CA VAL A 85 16.21 -4.61 10.25
C VAL A 85 17.58 -4.74 9.55
N VAL A 86 17.59 -4.99 8.23
CA VAL A 86 18.82 -5.10 7.45
C VAL A 86 19.60 -3.78 7.48
N LEU A 87 18.95 -2.65 7.25
CA LEU A 87 19.58 -1.33 7.35
C LEU A 87 20.22 -1.10 8.72
N ALA A 88 19.53 -1.48 9.80
CA ALA A 88 20.05 -1.31 11.15
C ALA A 88 21.27 -2.23 11.41
N ARG A 89 21.21 -3.50 10.94
CA ARG A 89 22.31 -4.46 11.10
C ARG A 89 23.56 -4.07 10.30
N ASP A 90 23.37 -3.47 9.14
CA ASP A 90 24.46 -3.02 8.28
C ASP A 90 25.07 -1.67 8.74
N GLY A 91 24.69 -1.19 9.93
CA GLY A 91 25.22 0.03 10.52
C GLY A 91 24.49 1.32 10.11
N HIS A 92 23.43 1.24 9.31
CA HIS A 92 22.62 2.38 8.87
C HIS A 92 21.42 2.64 9.79
N VAL A 93 21.64 2.70 11.10
CA VAL A 93 20.57 2.81 12.11
C VAL A 93 19.74 4.09 11.93
N ALA A 94 20.38 5.23 11.67
CA ALA A 94 19.67 6.49 11.44
C ALA A 94 18.76 6.42 10.21
N LEU A 95 19.23 5.78 9.14
CA LEU A 95 18.44 5.56 7.92
C LEU A 95 17.28 4.59 8.17
N ALA A 96 17.51 3.52 8.94
CA ALA A 96 16.44 2.59 9.33
C ALA A 96 15.33 3.29 10.12
N CYS A 97 15.69 4.12 11.09
CA CYS A 97 14.73 4.92 11.85
C CYS A 97 13.98 5.93 10.98
N ALA A 98 14.69 6.63 10.10
CA ALA A 98 14.08 7.58 9.15
C ALA A 98 13.12 6.87 8.19
N TYR A 99 13.50 5.71 7.66
CA TYR A 99 12.65 4.90 6.79
C TYR A 99 11.38 4.42 7.50
N ALA A 100 11.51 3.91 8.72
CA ALA A 100 10.37 3.48 9.52
C ALA A 100 9.42 4.64 9.83
N ALA A 101 9.95 5.77 10.33
CA ALA A 101 9.15 6.94 10.67
C ALA A 101 8.47 7.57 9.43
N ALA A 102 9.20 7.75 8.33
CA ALA A 102 8.68 8.30 7.09
C ALA A 102 7.59 7.40 6.48
N SER A 103 7.80 6.08 6.49
CA SER A 103 6.83 5.11 5.97
C SER A 103 5.52 5.13 6.74
N LEU A 104 5.58 5.16 8.09
CA LEU A 104 4.39 5.24 8.92
C LEU A 104 3.66 6.58 8.77
N ALA A 105 4.37 7.69 8.88
CA ALA A 105 3.78 9.03 8.78
C ALA A 105 3.19 9.28 7.39
N ALA A 106 3.95 9.01 6.33
CA ALA A 106 3.49 9.20 4.96
C ALA A 106 2.36 8.22 4.57
N GLY A 107 2.41 6.98 5.04
CA GLY A 107 1.36 5.98 4.82
C GLY A 107 0.03 6.39 5.45
N LEU A 108 0.04 6.86 6.70
CA LEU A 108 -1.15 7.39 7.38
C LEU A 108 -1.69 8.65 6.68
N ALA A 109 -0.81 9.57 6.31
CA ALA A 109 -1.20 10.78 5.58
C ALA A 109 -1.81 10.44 4.21
N ALA A 110 -1.22 9.49 3.49
CA ALA A 110 -1.73 9.02 2.20
C ALA A 110 -3.12 8.36 2.34
N ALA A 111 -3.33 7.52 3.35
CA ALA A 111 -4.63 6.92 3.64
C ALA A 111 -5.68 7.99 3.96
N ALA A 112 -5.35 8.97 4.80
CA ALA A 112 -6.24 10.09 5.15
C ALA A 112 -6.59 10.94 3.90
N ALA A 113 -5.61 11.23 3.05
CA ALA A 113 -5.81 11.94 1.78
C ALA A 113 -6.72 11.15 0.83
N GLY A 114 -6.52 9.83 0.73
CA GLY A 114 -7.37 8.94 -0.06
C GLY A 114 -8.82 8.93 0.43
N ILE A 115 -9.04 8.86 1.74
CA ILE A 115 -10.37 8.95 2.36
C ILE A 115 -11.03 10.30 2.04
N ALA A 116 -10.28 11.39 2.21
CA ALA A 116 -10.78 12.75 1.93
C ALA A 116 -11.18 12.91 0.44
N LEU A 117 -10.34 12.42 -0.47
CA LEU A 117 -10.64 12.42 -1.91
C LEU A 117 -11.88 11.58 -2.22
N GLY A 118 -11.96 10.36 -1.68
CA GLY A 118 -13.12 9.48 -1.86
C GLY A 118 -14.43 10.12 -1.38
N ARG A 119 -14.40 10.80 -0.24
CA ARG A 119 -15.57 11.56 0.27
C ARG A 119 -15.98 12.69 -0.66
N ARG A 120 -15.02 13.48 -1.15
CA ARG A 120 -15.30 14.59 -2.08
C ARG A 120 -15.87 14.11 -3.43
N ALA A 121 -15.35 13.02 -3.95
CA ALA A 121 -15.83 12.43 -5.21
C ALA A 121 -17.29 11.96 -5.14
N ILE A 122 -17.75 11.60 -3.94
CA ILE A 122 -19.12 11.12 -3.71
C ILE A 122 -20.07 12.30 -3.42
N SER A 123 -19.62 13.35 -2.73
CA SER A 123 -20.45 14.49 -2.35
C SER A 123 -20.80 15.43 -3.51
N ARG A 124 -20.09 15.35 -4.64
CA ARG A 124 -20.30 16.18 -5.83
C ARG A 124 -21.39 15.66 -6.80
N ARG A 125 -22.10 14.62 -6.41
CA ARG A 125 -23.24 14.05 -7.15
C ARG A 125 -24.46 13.92 -6.26
#